data_f9db77e49aa3a94ff49deaa78705eb83
#
_entry.id   f9db77e49aa3a94ff49deaa78705eb83
#
_cell.length_a   1.000
_cell.length_b   1.000
_cell.length_c   1.000
_cell.angle_alpha   90.00
_cell.angle_beta   90.00
_cell.angle_gamma   90.00
#
_symmetry.space_group_name_H-M   'P 1'
#
loop_
_entity.id
_entity.type
_entity.pdbx_description
1 polymer ?
#
loop_
_entity_poly.entity_id
_entity_poly.type
_entity_poly.pdbx_seq_one_letter_code
_entity_poly.pdbx_strand_id
1 'polypeptide(L)'
;VAMHDCSFFLRPEHQRQVAKILDDPEASENDKFVALTMLRNAEVSAKGLLPFCQDTGTATIVAKKGQRVWTDFSDEEALSKGVYLTYTNENLRYSQNAPLTMYDEINTGTNLPAQIDIQAVEGDEYKFLFIAKGGGSSNKTYLFQETKALLNPATLEKFFAEKLRTLGTA
;
A
#
# COMPACT_ATOMS: atom_id res chain seq x y z
N VAL A 1 2.00 13.68 -8.17
CA VAL A 1 1.57 12.72 -9.23
C VAL A 1 1.61 11.30 -8.69
N ALA A 2 2.78 10.67 -8.43
CA ALA A 2 2.85 9.23 -8.11
C ALA A 2 2.04 8.81 -6.87
N MET A 3 2.09 9.55 -5.77
CA MET A 3 1.26 9.26 -4.58
C MET A 3 -0.24 9.48 -4.84
N HIS A 4 -0.59 10.48 -5.66
CA HIS A 4 -1.96 10.64 -6.14
C HIS A 4 -2.40 9.39 -6.90
N ASP A 5 -1.62 8.96 -7.90
CA ASP A 5 -1.96 7.80 -8.72
C ASP A 5 -2.12 6.52 -7.90
N CYS A 6 -1.27 6.33 -6.87
CA CYS A 6 -1.40 5.21 -5.93
C CYS A 6 -2.72 5.20 -5.14
N SER A 7 -3.30 6.37 -4.89
CA SER A 7 -4.49 6.52 -4.06
C SER A 7 -5.79 6.56 -4.87
N PHE A 8 -5.72 6.93 -6.15
CA PHE A 8 -6.90 7.16 -6.99
C PHE A 8 -7.07 6.14 -8.13
N PHE A 9 -5.99 5.50 -8.57
CA PHE A 9 -6.03 4.57 -9.70
C PHE A 9 -5.74 3.13 -9.28
N LEU A 10 -6.77 2.30 -9.28
CA LEU A 10 -6.61 0.86 -9.10
C LEU A 10 -6.00 0.24 -10.37
N ARG A 11 -4.96 -0.59 -10.19
CA ARG A 11 -4.25 -1.18 -11.32
C ARG A 11 -5.15 -2.04 -12.20
N PRO A 12 -5.04 -1.93 -13.54
CA PRO A 12 -5.90 -2.66 -14.47
C PRO A 12 -5.86 -4.18 -14.29
N GLU A 13 -4.70 -4.75 -13.94
CA GLU A 13 -4.56 -6.19 -13.69
C GLU A 13 -5.43 -6.64 -12.51
N HIS A 14 -5.45 -5.85 -11.45
CA HIS A 14 -6.30 -6.13 -10.28
C HIS A 14 -7.78 -5.99 -10.62
N GLN A 15 -8.15 -4.93 -11.36
CA GLN A 15 -9.54 -4.76 -11.83
C GLN A 15 -10.00 -5.96 -12.67
N ARG A 16 -9.13 -6.50 -13.56
CA ARG A 16 -9.45 -7.71 -14.34
C ARG A 16 -9.62 -8.95 -13.45
N GLN A 17 -8.85 -9.08 -12.37
CA GLN A 17 -9.01 -10.17 -11.42
C GLN A 17 -10.34 -10.08 -10.68
N VAL A 18 -10.70 -8.89 -10.22
CA VAL A 18 -12.00 -8.65 -9.56
C VAL A 18 -13.16 -8.89 -10.54
N ALA A 19 -13.03 -8.44 -11.79
CA ALA A 19 -14.07 -8.64 -12.81
C ALA A 19 -14.35 -10.12 -13.09
N LYS A 20 -13.36 -11.02 -12.99
CA LYS A 20 -13.59 -12.46 -13.18
C LYS A 20 -14.56 -13.07 -12.19
N ILE A 21 -14.70 -12.47 -10.99
CA ILE A 21 -15.65 -12.93 -9.97
C ILE A 21 -17.10 -12.81 -10.48
N LEU A 22 -17.38 -11.84 -11.36
CA LEU A 22 -18.74 -11.64 -11.90
C LEU A 22 -19.20 -12.81 -12.77
N ASP A 23 -18.27 -13.49 -13.44
CA ASP A 23 -18.52 -14.63 -14.33
C ASP A 23 -18.24 -15.98 -13.67
N ASP A 24 -17.78 -15.98 -12.41
CA ASP A 24 -17.46 -17.20 -11.68
C ASP A 24 -18.74 -17.94 -11.27
N PRO A 25 -18.94 -19.20 -11.70
CA PRO A 25 -20.12 -19.98 -11.34
C PRO A 25 -20.15 -20.38 -9.87
N GLU A 26 -19.00 -20.40 -9.18
CA GLU A 26 -18.89 -20.71 -7.75
C GLU A 26 -19.13 -19.47 -6.87
N ALA A 27 -19.06 -18.26 -7.43
CA ALA A 27 -19.30 -17.03 -6.71
C ALA A 27 -20.77 -16.86 -6.34
N SER A 28 -21.03 -16.54 -5.08
CA SER A 28 -22.36 -16.18 -4.61
C SER A 28 -22.84 -14.84 -5.19
N GLU A 29 -24.14 -14.57 -5.13
CA GLU A 29 -24.69 -13.26 -5.53
C GLU A 29 -24.08 -12.12 -4.71
N ASN A 30 -23.75 -12.36 -3.43
CA ASN A 30 -23.07 -11.38 -2.59
C ASN A 30 -21.64 -11.12 -3.07
N ASP A 31 -20.89 -12.16 -3.47
CA ASP A 31 -19.52 -11.98 -3.98
C ASP A 31 -19.52 -11.15 -5.27
N LYS A 32 -20.47 -11.43 -6.17
CA LYS A 32 -20.67 -10.67 -7.41
C LYS A 32 -21.06 -9.21 -7.14
N PHE A 33 -21.96 -8.98 -6.18
CA PHE A 33 -22.35 -7.63 -5.77
C PHE A 33 -21.16 -6.84 -5.22
N VAL A 34 -20.35 -7.46 -4.36
CA VAL A 34 -19.15 -6.82 -3.80
C VAL A 34 -18.13 -6.53 -4.90
N ALA A 35 -17.84 -7.50 -5.77
CA ALA A 35 -16.93 -7.32 -6.91
C ALA A 35 -17.37 -6.15 -7.81
N LEU A 36 -18.65 -6.10 -8.17
CA LEU A 36 -19.20 -4.99 -8.97
C LEU A 36 -19.06 -3.64 -8.24
N THR A 37 -19.30 -3.61 -6.93
CA THR A 37 -19.17 -2.40 -6.13
C THR A 37 -17.71 -1.92 -6.08
N MET A 38 -16.74 -2.85 -5.96
CA MET A 38 -15.31 -2.51 -6.03
C MET A 38 -14.92 -1.92 -7.38
N LEU A 39 -15.42 -2.47 -8.49
CA LEU A 39 -15.14 -1.95 -9.84
C LEU A 39 -15.76 -0.56 -10.05
N ARG A 40 -16.99 -0.34 -9.58
CA ARG A 40 -17.63 0.98 -9.62
C ARG A 40 -16.89 2.00 -8.76
N ASN A 41 -16.40 1.58 -7.59
CA ASN A 41 -15.56 2.43 -6.74
C ASN A 41 -14.26 2.83 -7.46
N ALA A 42 -13.61 1.91 -8.16
CA ALA A 42 -12.42 2.22 -8.96
C ALA A 42 -12.71 3.24 -10.08
N GLU A 43 -13.86 3.14 -10.73
CA GLU A 43 -14.32 4.12 -11.73
C GLU A 43 -14.56 5.50 -11.12
N VAL A 44 -15.22 5.55 -9.95
CA VAL A 44 -15.50 6.81 -9.24
C VAL A 44 -14.19 7.47 -8.76
N SER A 45 -13.28 6.69 -8.18
CA SER A 45 -12.00 7.22 -7.69
C SER A 45 -11.12 7.76 -8.81
N ALA A 46 -11.16 7.14 -10.00
CA ALA A 46 -10.42 7.62 -11.17
C ALA A 46 -10.80 9.02 -11.65
N LYS A 47 -11.91 9.59 -11.15
CA LYS A 47 -12.28 11.00 -11.36
C LYS A 47 -11.45 11.98 -10.53
N GLY A 48 -10.62 11.50 -9.61
CA GLY A 48 -9.68 12.29 -8.84
C GLY A 48 -10.29 13.14 -7.72
N LEU A 49 -11.53 12.87 -7.29
CA LEU A 49 -12.19 13.60 -6.21
C LEU A 49 -12.01 12.93 -4.84
N LEU A 50 -12.15 11.61 -4.81
CA LEU A 50 -11.99 10.80 -3.60
C LEU A 50 -11.12 9.58 -3.91
N PRO A 51 -10.23 9.16 -3.01
CA PRO A 51 -9.43 7.96 -3.21
C PRO A 51 -10.30 6.70 -3.24
N PHE A 52 -9.79 5.63 -3.80
CA PHE A 52 -10.54 4.37 -3.88
C PHE A 52 -10.68 3.66 -2.52
N CYS A 53 -9.96 4.09 -1.50
CA CYS A 53 -10.08 3.61 -0.11
C CYS A 53 -9.95 4.78 0.86
N GLN A 54 -10.79 4.79 1.91
CA GLN A 54 -10.69 5.79 2.98
C GLN A 54 -9.43 5.60 3.84
N ASP A 55 -8.84 4.41 3.85
CA ASP A 55 -7.58 4.14 4.54
C ASP A 55 -6.39 4.45 3.60
N THR A 56 -6.03 5.72 3.53
CA THR A 56 -4.93 6.22 2.71
C THR A 56 -3.55 6.01 3.35
N GLY A 57 -3.52 5.58 4.62
CA GLY A 57 -2.39 4.94 5.30
C GLY A 57 -1.10 5.73 5.36
N THR A 58 0.00 4.99 5.45
CA THR A 58 1.37 5.50 5.43
C THR A 58 1.89 5.52 3.99
N ALA A 59 2.43 6.66 3.57
CA ALA A 59 3.17 6.74 2.31
C ALA A 59 4.50 6.01 2.44
N THR A 60 4.71 4.98 1.63
CA THR A 60 5.97 4.23 1.57
C THR A 60 6.57 4.36 0.17
N ILE A 61 7.85 4.71 0.12
CA ILE A 61 8.60 4.90 -1.12
C ILE A 61 9.85 4.03 -1.04
N VAL A 62 9.94 3.04 -1.92
CA VAL A 62 11.14 2.23 -2.09
C VAL A 62 11.77 2.58 -3.42
N ALA A 63 13.05 2.93 -3.42
CA ALA A 63 13.72 3.38 -4.63
C ALA A 63 15.06 2.67 -4.85
N LYS A 64 15.44 2.56 -6.12
CA LYS A 64 16.78 2.14 -6.57
C LYS A 64 17.40 3.29 -7.34
N LYS A 65 18.41 3.93 -6.75
CA LYS A 65 19.14 5.04 -7.35
C LYS A 65 20.43 4.54 -7.99
N GLY A 66 20.56 4.66 -9.30
CA GLY A 66 21.77 4.33 -10.03
C GLY A 66 22.94 5.22 -9.59
N GLN A 67 24.14 4.65 -9.50
CA GLN A 67 25.34 5.36 -9.07
C GLN A 67 25.72 6.57 -9.95
N ARG A 68 25.19 6.65 -11.17
CA ARG A 68 25.38 7.78 -12.09
C ARG A 68 24.21 8.76 -12.12
N VAL A 69 23.24 8.62 -11.21
CA VAL A 69 22.14 9.57 -11.06
C VAL A 69 22.53 10.65 -10.06
N TRP A 70 22.57 11.89 -10.52
CA TRP A 70 22.87 13.06 -9.70
C TRP A 70 21.59 13.87 -9.47
N THR A 71 21.40 14.33 -8.24
CA THR A 71 20.31 15.21 -7.82
C THR A 71 20.91 16.41 -7.09
N ASP A 72 20.38 17.60 -7.33
CA ASP A 72 20.90 18.85 -6.75
C ASP A 72 20.30 19.14 -5.37
N PHE A 73 19.49 18.24 -4.85
CA PHE A 73 18.75 18.39 -3.60
C PHE A 73 18.71 17.07 -2.82
N SER A 74 18.28 17.12 -1.56
CA SER A 74 18.02 15.93 -0.78
C SER A 74 16.85 15.13 -1.35
N ASP A 75 17.11 13.89 -1.72
CA ASP A 75 16.06 12.98 -2.25
C ASP A 75 14.94 12.79 -1.22
N GLU A 76 15.30 12.62 0.06
CA GLU A 76 14.33 12.44 1.14
C GLU A 76 13.45 13.67 1.34
N GLU A 77 14.03 14.88 1.33
CA GLU A 77 13.25 16.12 1.44
C GLU A 77 12.29 16.31 0.26
N ALA A 78 12.76 16.05 -0.96
CA ALA A 78 11.94 16.18 -2.16
C ALA A 78 10.77 15.19 -2.17
N LEU A 79 11.03 13.92 -1.80
CA LEU A 79 10.01 12.88 -1.73
C LEU A 79 9.01 13.16 -0.59
N SER A 80 9.49 13.57 0.59
CA SER A 80 8.64 13.98 1.71
C SER A 80 7.75 15.18 1.36
N LYS A 81 8.30 16.17 0.67
CA LYS A 81 7.52 17.31 0.17
C LYS A 81 6.43 16.87 -0.82
N GLY A 82 6.75 15.92 -1.70
CA GLY A 82 5.77 15.34 -2.61
C GLY A 82 4.63 14.64 -1.89
N VAL A 83 4.93 13.88 -0.84
CA VAL A 83 3.93 13.25 0.04
C VAL A 83 3.10 14.32 0.74
N TYR A 84 3.74 15.29 1.40
CA TYR A 84 3.06 16.40 2.08
C TYR A 84 2.05 17.09 1.16
N LEU A 85 2.48 17.49 -0.04
CA LEU A 85 1.61 18.19 -0.99
C LEU A 85 0.43 17.34 -1.45
N THR A 86 0.64 16.03 -1.64
CA THR A 86 -0.44 15.14 -2.04
C THR A 86 -1.48 15.02 -0.92
N TYR A 87 -1.05 14.71 0.30
CA TYR A 87 -1.99 14.52 1.41
C TYR A 87 -2.69 15.79 1.86
N THR A 88 -2.06 16.97 1.72
CA THR A 88 -2.67 18.25 2.12
C THR A 88 -3.55 18.89 1.05
N ASN A 89 -3.29 18.63 -0.24
CA ASN A 89 -4.05 19.23 -1.33
C ASN A 89 -5.16 18.33 -1.89
N GLU A 90 -5.06 17.01 -1.66
CA GLU A 90 -6.05 16.03 -2.10
C GLU A 90 -6.95 15.63 -0.91
N ASN A 91 -8.08 14.99 -1.19
CA ASN A 91 -8.99 14.53 -0.16
C ASN A 91 -8.53 13.20 0.49
N LEU A 92 -7.28 13.15 0.96
CA LEU A 92 -6.69 12.00 1.63
C LEU A 92 -6.79 12.14 3.15
N ARG A 93 -7.01 11.02 3.85
CA ARG A 93 -7.05 11.00 5.31
C ARG A 93 -5.64 10.99 5.89
N TYR A 94 -5.38 11.82 6.88
CA TYR A 94 -4.14 11.79 7.64
C TYR A 94 -4.15 10.61 8.61
N SER A 95 -3.23 9.66 8.41
CA SER A 95 -3.15 8.41 9.20
C SER A 95 -1.86 8.30 10.03
N GLN A 96 -0.95 9.28 9.94
CA GLN A 96 0.30 9.26 10.68
C GLN A 96 0.13 9.91 12.05
N ASN A 97 0.39 9.11 13.10
CA ASN A 97 0.47 9.58 14.45
C ASN A 97 1.92 9.56 14.93
N ALA A 98 2.30 10.58 15.72
CA ALA A 98 3.58 10.65 16.38
C ALA A 98 3.40 10.32 17.87
N PRO A 99 4.12 9.34 18.44
CA PRO A 99 4.11 9.08 19.87
C PRO A 99 4.84 10.20 20.60
N LEU A 100 4.15 10.84 21.55
CA LEU A 100 4.72 11.88 22.41
C LEU A 100 5.29 11.27 23.69
N THR A 101 4.59 10.30 24.24
CA THR A 101 5.00 9.54 25.44
C THR A 101 4.67 8.07 25.20
N MET A 102 4.82 7.22 26.23
CA MET A 102 4.38 5.83 26.21
C MET A 102 2.84 5.71 26.10
N TYR A 103 2.10 6.73 26.46
CA TYR A 103 0.64 6.71 26.58
C TYR A 103 -0.06 7.68 25.62
N ASP A 104 0.65 8.68 25.10
CA ASP A 104 0.07 9.75 24.31
C ASP A 104 0.61 9.77 22.90
N GLU A 105 -0.28 9.94 21.95
CA GLU A 105 0.06 10.14 20.54
C GLU A 105 -0.73 11.31 19.95
N ILE A 106 -0.21 11.91 18.91
CA ILE A 106 -0.85 13.00 18.18
C ILE A 106 -0.79 12.74 16.69
N ASN A 107 -1.89 13.01 15.98
CA ASN A 107 -1.87 12.99 14.53
C ASN A 107 -1.01 14.14 14.00
N THR A 108 -0.10 13.84 13.06
CA THR A 108 0.85 14.84 12.54
C THR A 108 0.18 15.90 11.65
N GLY A 109 -1.03 15.66 11.17
CA GLY A 109 -1.79 16.58 10.31
C GLY A 109 -1.20 16.80 8.91
N THR A 110 -0.18 16.02 8.54
CA THR A 110 0.55 16.14 7.27
C THR A 110 0.78 14.80 6.59
N ASN A 111 0.44 13.72 7.27
CA ASN A 111 0.80 12.35 6.92
C ASN A 111 2.31 12.07 6.77
N LEU A 112 3.13 12.91 7.41
CA LEU A 112 4.56 12.67 7.59
C LEU A 112 4.84 12.16 9.03
N PRO A 113 5.93 11.42 9.24
CA PRO A 113 6.95 11.03 8.27
C PRO A 113 6.44 9.98 7.28
N ALA A 114 6.97 10.01 6.06
CA ALA A 114 6.84 8.92 5.10
C ALA A 114 7.95 7.88 5.34
N GLN A 115 7.70 6.63 4.98
CA GLN A 115 8.74 5.60 4.92
C GLN A 115 9.47 5.73 3.59
N ILE A 116 10.77 6.08 3.61
CA ILE A 116 11.57 6.28 2.41
C ILE A 116 12.83 5.41 2.50
N ASP A 117 12.96 4.45 1.58
CA ASP A 117 14.11 3.56 1.46
C ASP A 117 14.75 3.69 0.09
N ILE A 118 15.98 4.20 0.03
CA ILE A 118 16.72 4.40 -1.21
C ILE A 118 17.95 3.49 -1.21
N GLN A 119 17.99 2.57 -2.15
CA GLN A 119 19.11 1.64 -2.35
C GLN A 119 19.98 2.10 -3.51
N ALA A 120 21.30 2.19 -3.29
CA ALA A 120 22.26 2.42 -4.35
C ALA A 120 22.41 1.15 -5.21
N VAL A 121 22.35 1.31 -6.53
CA VAL A 121 22.55 0.21 -7.50
C VAL A 121 23.46 0.69 -8.62
N GLU A 122 23.98 -0.23 -9.42
CA GLU A 122 24.70 0.12 -10.63
C GLU A 122 23.74 0.74 -11.67
N GLY A 123 24.26 1.66 -12.48
CA GLY A 123 23.52 2.22 -13.60
C GLY A 123 23.24 3.72 -13.48
N ASP A 124 22.30 4.19 -14.28
CA ASP A 124 21.93 5.57 -14.52
C ASP A 124 20.40 5.79 -14.46
N GLU A 125 19.67 4.80 -13.96
CA GLU A 125 18.23 4.89 -13.75
C GLU A 125 17.91 5.17 -12.29
N TYR A 126 16.84 5.93 -12.05
CA TYR A 126 16.24 6.09 -10.74
C TYR A 126 14.84 5.48 -10.77
N LYS A 127 14.68 4.31 -10.13
CA LYS A 127 13.42 3.55 -10.13
C LYS A 127 12.73 3.72 -8.79
N PHE A 128 11.42 3.93 -8.82
CA PHE A 128 10.59 4.12 -7.64
C PHE A 128 9.44 3.14 -7.60
N LEU A 129 9.13 2.67 -6.41
CA LEU A 129 7.90 2.01 -6.06
C LEU A 129 7.20 2.86 -4.98
N PHE A 130 6.04 3.40 -5.32
CA PHE A 130 5.19 4.14 -4.39
C PHE A 130 4.08 3.23 -3.86
N ILE A 131 3.86 3.24 -2.56
CA ILE A 131 2.88 2.41 -1.88
C ILE A 131 2.11 3.26 -0.89
N ALA A 132 0.77 3.23 -0.96
CA ALA A 132 -0.10 3.72 0.10
C ALA A 132 -0.43 2.52 1.01
N LYS A 133 0.18 2.47 2.21
CA LYS A 133 0.08 1.34 3.12
C LYS A 133 -0.99 1.58 4.18
N GLY A 134 -2.15 0.95 4.01
CA GLY A 134 -3.25 1.06 4.96
C GLY A 134 -3.00 0.35 6.29
N GLY A 135 -3.74 0.76 7.33
CA GLY A 135 -3.63 0.24 8.69
C GLY A 135 -4.25 -1.16 8.88
N GLY A 136 -5.30 -1.50 8.11
CA GLY A 136 -5.97 -2.81 8.21
C GLY A 136 -5.03 -3.99 8.01
N SER A 137 -4.14 -3.90 7.01
CA SER A 137 -3.11 -4.92 6.78
C SER A 137 -2.05 -4.99 7.88
N SER A 138 -1.77 -3.88 8.57
CA SER A 138 -0.88 -3.86 9.74
C SER A 138 -1.49 -4.60 10.92
N ASN A 139 -2.79 -4.44 11.15
CA ASN A 139 -3.53 -5.13 12.20
C ASN A 139 -3.58 -6.65 11.98
N LYS A 140 -3.36 -7.12 10.75
CA LYS A 140 -3.30 -8.54 10.38
C LYS A 140 -1.87 -9.05 10.18
N THR A 141 -0.87 -8.32 10.66
CA THR A 141 0.52 -8.75 10.61
C THR A 141 0.84 -9.61 11.84
N TYR A 142 1.36 -10.81 11.60
CA TYR A 142 1.82 -11.72 12.63
C TYR A 142 3.27 -12.12 12.39
N LEU A 143 4.01 -12.25 13.46
CA LEU A 143 5.37 -12.79 13.45
C LEU A 143 5.34 -14.23 13.97
N PHE A 144 5.86 -15.15 13.17
CA PHE A 144 6.06 -16.54 13.55
C PHE A 144 7.55 -16.86 13.59
N GLN A 145 8.01 -17.44 14.70
CA GLN A 145 9.36 -17.93 14.82
C GLN A 145 9.36 -19.43 14.60
N GLU A 146 10.04 -19.87 13.56
CA GLU A 146 10.06 -21.26 13.13
C GLU A 146 11.50 -21.75 12.90
N THR A 147 11.68 -23.06 12.91
CA THR A 147 12.97 -23.68 12.63
C THR A 147 13.17 -23.87 11.13
N LYS A 148 14.43 -24.11 10.72
CA LYS A 148 14.76 -24.43 9.33
C LYS A 148 14.00 -25.65 8.76
N ALA A 149 13.50 -26.54 9.63
CA ALA A 149 12.68 -27.68 9.21
C ALA A 149 11.41 -27.29 8.46
N LEU A 150 10.90 -26.06 8.68
CA LEU A 150 9.76 -25.52 7.92
C LEU A 150 10.11 -25.18 6.46
N LEU A 151 11.39 -24.88 6.17
CA LEU A 151 11.83 -24.35 4.87
C LEU A 151 11.97 -25.46 3.81
N ASN A 152 10.90 -26.19 3.56
CA ASN A 152 10.73 -27.06 2.41
C ASN A 152 9.33 -26.86 1.80
N PRO A 153 9.13 -27.09 0.50
CA PRO A 153 7.90 -26.74 -0.20
C PRO A 153 6.63 -27.29 0.48
N ALA A 154 6.63 -28.57 0.84
CA ALA A 154 5.43 -29.22 1.36
C ALA A 154 5.01 -28.72 2.77
N THR A 155 5.98 -28.55 3.68
CA THR A 155 5.69 -28.05 5.03
C THR A 155 5.39 -26.56 5.02
N LEU A 156 6.04 -25.79 4.13
CA LEU A 156 5.81 -24.36 3.98
C LEU A 156 4.41 -24.08 3.41
N GLU A 157 4.00 -24.82 2.39
CA GLU A 157 2.66 -24.72 1.81
C GLU A 157 1.58 -24.98 2.86
N LYS A 158 1.71 -26.09 3.62
CA LYS A 158 0.79 -26.43 4.70
C LYS A 158 0.73 -25.35 5.78
N PHE A 159 1.88 -24.83 6.18
CA PHE A 159 1.98 -23.76 7.16
C PHE A 159 1.25 -22.49 6.67
N PHE A 160 1.50 -22.05 5.45
CA PHE A 160 0.80 -20.89 4.89
C PHE A 160 -0.70 -21.12 4.78
N ALA A 161 -1.13 -22.28 4.28
CA ALA A 161 -2.56 -22.61 4.18
C ALA A 161 -3.27 -22.56 5.55
N GLU A 162 -2.59 -23.01 6.61
CA GLU A 162 -3.11 -22.94 7.98
C GLU A 162 -3.14 -21.49 8.49
N LYS A 163 -2.01 -20.75 8.37
CA LYS A 163 -1.88 -19.40 8.95
C LYS A 163 -2.74 -18.38 8.24
N LEU A 164 -2.83 -18.43 6.91
CA LEU A 164 -3.69 -17.53 6.14
C LEU A 164 -5.16 -17.59 6.58
N ARG A 165 -5.66 -18.77 6.95
CA ARG A 165 -7.03 -18.90 7.47
C ARG A 165 -7.23 -18.18 8.80
N THR A 166 -6.20 -18.08 9.63
CA THR A 166 -6.28 -17.39 10.93
C THR A 166 -6.32 -15.88 10.80
N LEU A 167 -5.90 -15.32 9.68
CA LEU A 167 -5.91 -13.87 9.44
C LEU A 167 -7.34 -13.34 9.28
N GLY A 168 -8.24 -14.14 8.76
CA GLY A 168 -9.62 -13.73 8.48
C GLY A 168 -9.68 -12.64 7.39
N THR A 169 -10.76 -11.88 7.39
CA THR A 169 -10.93 -10.70 6.55
C THR A 169 -10.46 -9.44 7.29
N ALA A 170 -9.82 -8.53 6.58
CA ALA A 170 -9.38 -7.25 7.12
C ALA A 170 -10.46 -6.18 6.96
#